data_26f4c520daddea677d2c8db386db59e7
#
_entry.id   26f4c520daddea677d2c8db386db59e7
#
_cell.length_a   1.000
_cell.length_b   1.000
_cell.length_c   1.000
_cell.angle_alpha   90.00
_cell.angle_beta   90.00
_cell.angle_gamma   90.00
#
_symmetry.space_group_name_H-M   'P 1'
#
loop_
_entity.id
_entity.type
_entity.pdbx_description
1 polymer ?
#
loop_
_entity_poly.entity_id
_entity_poly.type
_entity_poly.pdbx_seq_one_letter_code
_entity_poly.pdbx_strand_id
1 'polypeptide(L)'
;MIPNVAIADSIESNNSVLQPSKMRTAQLICFGLIAVMNLSSWIDLYGVFTELPLIIPLAPEGWALPSMMLVCNCIANLLPVIVVFLRWYQGKKFSEIPYIYLIITIGIVSCFLLSLLWHKTVYLFGRERSVWLIGLVFTISLLDNTSSLVFFDYMKRFRGLYLTAAFLGEGFTGTIPTVLLLLQGIGGEAICVRTSNDTLLKPTFTEPRFSVRVYMFVITGIIVASLLAFLLLRWTNIISLADAAEPANCSEETELDIVLNEEEKSAIISTNGSVQSPIAIVSKQTTEKTFLFLLCINVVNSLVVYGILPSLITYIILPYGQKALYYSTFLNTIGYTMVLVFSIRHPHLSIISTIVASIFSYIIAIFLIVIATQSPCPWWADTIHGGFIIIFSDLIMALITGYVRITIGNRIKDQWSNKNGLFYFGISVQLGSTLGAVPTFLMINVFDLFVAREPCHVYCIT
;
A
#
# COMPACT_ATOMS: atom_id res chain seq x y z
N MET A 1 -65.11 -35.11 -20.18
CA MET A 1 -64.14 -36.14 -19.83
C MET A 1 -62.88 -35.87 -20.61
N ILE A 2 -61.96 -35.16 -20.06
CA ILE A 2 -60.56 -35.01 -20.56
C ILE A 2 -59.71 -34.71 -19.33
N PRO A 3 -58.66 -35.42 -19.04
CA PRO A 3 -57.84 -35.18 -17.87
C PRO A 3 -56.74 -34.14 -18.16
N ASN A 4 -56.75 -33.07 -17.39
CA ASN A 4 -55.63 -32.20 -17.19
C ASN A 4 -54.91 -32.66 -15.95
N VAL A 5 -53.75 -33.26 -16.11
CA VAL A 5 -52.73 -33.37 -15.05
C VAL A 5 -51.40 -33.72 -15.73
N ALA A 6 -50.31 -33.06 -15.28
CA ALA A 6 -48.90 -33.34 -15.55
C ALA A 6 -48.16 -32.43 -16.55
N ILE A 7 -48.08 -31.13 -16.27
CA ILE A 7 -46.93 -30.26 -16.70
C ILE A 7 -46.62 -29.19 -15.63
N ALA A 8 -46.60 -29.54 -14.38
CA ALA A 8 -46.23 -28.59 -13.29
C ALA A 8 -45.01 -29.03 -12.45
N ASP A 9 -44.44 -30.23 -12.71
CA ASP A 9 -43.39 -30.78 -11.82
C ASP A 9 -41.96 -30.80 -12.40
N SER A 10 -41.65 -30.01 -13.40
CA SER A 10 -40.30 -29.99 -13.99
C SER A 10 -39.55 -28.65 -13.96
N ILE A 11 -40.03 -27.65 -13.19
CA ILE A 11 -39.35 -26.35 -13.05
C ILE A 11 -38.79 -26.14 -11.63
N GLU A 12 -38.96 -27.07 -10.73
CA GLU A 12 -38.54 -26.95 -9.31
C GLU A 12 -37.39 -27.87 -8.94
N SER A 13 -36.24 -27.76 -9.59
CA SER A 13 -35.03 -28.43 -9.10
C SER A 13 -33.74 -27.93 -9.75
N ASN A 14 -33.39 -26.66 -9.57
CA ASN A 14 -32.00 -26.23 -9.76
C ASN A 14 -31.58 -25.01 -8.90
N ASN A 15 -32.28 -24.72 -7.84
CA ASN A 15 -31.71 -23.92 -6.75
C ASN A 15 -30.96 -24.89 -5.80
N SER A 16 -29.77 -25.32 -6.20
CA SER A 16 -28.82 -25.93 -5.27
C SER A 16 -28.43 -24.88 -4.25
N VAL A 17 -29.15 -24.87 -3.13
CA VAL A 17 -28.72 -24.18 -1.91
C VAL A 17 -27.34 -24.76 -1.59
N LEU A 18 -26.27 -24.02 -1.92
CA LEU A 18 -24.89 -24.39 -1.61
C LEU A 18 -24.80 -24.71 -0.12
N GLN A 19 -24.30 -25.92 0.21
CA GLN A 19 -24.09 -26.30 1.60
C GLN A 19 -23.28 -25.19 2.31
N PRO A 20 -23.66 -24.73 3.52
CA PRO A 20 -23.00 -23.63 4.25
C PRO A 20 -21.48 -23.79 4.36
N SER A 21 -20.98 -25.01 4.41
CA SER A 21 -19.55 -25.32 4.43
C SER A 21 -18.85 -24.97 3.10
N LYS A 22 -19.46 -25.24 1.96
CA LYS A 22 -18.90 -24.92 0.63
C LYS A 22 -18.87 -23.42 0.39
N MET A 23 -19.90 -22.70 0.81
CA MET A 23 -19.95 -21.23 0.73
C MET A 23 -18.85 -20.61 1.59
N ARG A 24 -18.65 -21.08 2.82
CA ARG A 24 -17.57 -20.58 3.70
C ARG A 24 -16.19 -20.84 3.12
N THR A 25 -15.96 -22.00 2.51
CA THR A 25 -14.69 -22.31 1.81
C THR A 25 -14.48 -21.38 0.62
N ALA A 26 -15.51 -21.13 -0.21
CA ALA A 26 -15.43 -20.21 -1.33
C ALA A 26 -15.12 -18.78 -0.87
N GLN A 27 -15.70 -18.32 0.24
CA GLN A 27 -15.41 -17.01 0.84
C GLN A 27 -13.95 -16.88 1.25
N LEU A 28 -13.38 -17.91 1.91
CA LEU A 28 -11.97 -17.92 2.30
C LEU A 28 -11.04 -17.92 1.08
N ILE A 29 -11.36 -18.71 0.05
CA ILE A 29 -10.58 -18.71 -1.21
C ILE A 29 -10.65 -17.35 -1.89
N CYS A 30 -11.84 -16.78 -2.03
CA CYS A 30 -12.01 -15.45 -2.63
C CYS A 30 -11.23 -14.36 -1.85
N PHE A 31 -11.30 -14.38 -0.52
CA PHE A 31 -10.53 -13.50 0.36
C PHE A 31 -9.03 -13.68 0.13
N GLY A 32 -8.53 -14.91 0.09
CA GLY A 32 -7.13 -15.23 -0.18
C GLY A 32 -6.67 -14.76 -1.57
N LEU A 33 -7.47 -14.98 -2.62
CA LEU A 33 -7.15 -14.53 -3.97
C LEU A 33 -7.06 -13.00 -4.07
N ILE A 34 -7.96 -12.28 -3.40
CA ILE A 34 -7.91 -10.81 -3.37
C ILE A 34 -6.65 -10.33 -2.62
N ALA A 35 -6.30 -10.95 -1.50
CA ALA A 35 -5.08 -10.63 -0.77
C ALA A 35 -3.83 -10.90 -1.64
N VAL A 36 -3.76 -12.06 -2.31
CA VAL A 36 -2.65 -12.42 -3.21
C VAL A 36 -2.57 -11.47 -4.41
N MET A 37 -3.71 -11.10 -5.02
CA MET A 37 -3.73 -10.09 -6.10
C MET A 37 -3.08 -8.78 -5.65
N ASN A 38 -3.39 -8.31 -4.44
CA ASN A 38 -2.86 -7.05 -3.92
C ASN A 38 -1.40 -7.11 -3.45
N LEU A 39 -0.77 -8.30 -3.39
CA LEU A 39 0.67 -8.41 -3.15
C LEU A 39 1.49 -7.71 -4.23
N SER A 40 1.02 -7.66 -5.48
CA SER A 40 1.75 -6.99 -6.56
C SER A 40 1.71 -5.47 -6.50
N SER A 41 1.04 -4.86 -5.50
CA SER A 41 0.87 -3.41 -5.47
C SER A 41 2.15 -2.62 -5.18
N TRP A 42 3.05 -3.15 -4.33
CA TRP A 42 4.26 -2.47 -3.88
C TRP A 42 5.44 -3.41 -3.61
N ILE A 43 5.29 -4.72 -3.83
CA ILE A 43 6.28 -5.72 -3.38
C ILE A 43 7.62 -5.60 -4.09
N ASP A 44 7.63 -5.20 -5.34
CA ASP A 44 8.82 -5.05 -6.17
C ASP A 44 9.63 -3.82 -5.74
N LEU A 45 8.98 -2.68 -5.55
CA LEU A 45 9.66 -1.47 -5.08
C LEU A 45 10.19 -1.65 -3.65
N TYR A 46 9.38 -2.17 -2.72
CA TYR A 46 9.85 -2.53 -1.38
C TYR A 46 11.00 -3.54 -1.44
N GLY A 47 10.93 -4.51 -2.38
CA GLY A 47 11.99 -5.47 -2.61
C GLY A 47 13.32 -4.81 -2.98
N VAL A 48 13.29 -3.84 -3.91
CA VAL A 48 14.50 -3.11 -4.28
C VAL A 48 15.03 -2.26 -3.13
N PHE A 49 14.15 -1.57 -2.38
CA PHE A 49 14.57 -0.75 -1.24
C PHE A 49 15.16 -1.57 -0.10
N THR A 50 14.65 -2.78 0.15
CA THR A 50 15.24 -3.67 1.17
C THR A 50 16.60 -4.23 0.76
N GLU A 51 16.87 -4.38 -0.54
CA GLU A 51 18.17 -4.83 -1.08
C GLU A 51 19.21 -3.70 -1.24
N LEU A 52 18.86 -2.44 -1.00
CA LEU A 52 19.78 -1.31 -1.12
C LEU A 52 21.12 -1.50 -0.37
N PRO A 53 21.17 -2.08 0.84
CA PRO A 53 22.44 -2.31 1.51
C PRO A 53 23.44 -3.16 0.70
N LEU A 54 22.97 -4.06 -0.17
CA LEU A 54 23.81 -4.85 -1.07
C LEU A 54 24.04 -4.15 -2.43
N ILE A 55 23.10 -3.35 -2.88
CA ILE A 55 23.15 -2.69 -4.19
C ILE A 55 24.05 -1.45 -4.13
N ILE A 56 23.92 -0.61 -3.11
CA ILE A 56 24.66 0.66 -2.98
C ILE A 56 26.18 0.51 -3.09
N PRO A 57 26.84 -0.44 -2.40
CA PRO A 57 28.30 -0.61 -2.53
C PRO A 57 28.79 -0.98 -3.93
N LEU A 58 27.91 -1.51 -4.78
CA LEU A 58 28.20 -1.97 -6.13
C LEU A 58 27.73 -1.01 -7.22
N ALA A 59 26.89 -0.05 -6.86
CA ALA A 59 26.34 0.94 -7.79
C ALA A 59 27.27 2.17 -7.88
N PRO A 60 27.53 2.70 -9.09
CA PRO A 60 28.40 3.87 -9.27
C PRO A 60 27.83 5.15 -8.64
N GLU A 61 26.51 5.21 -8.41
CA GLU A 61 25.83 6.33 -7.72
C GLU A 61 26.04 6.32 -6.22
N GLY A 62 26.42 5.18 -5.64
CA GLY A 62 26.63 5.04 -4.19
C GLY A 62 25.41 5.48 -3.36
N TRP A 63 25.62 6.29 -2.32
CA TRP A 63 24.59 6.77 -1.43
C TRP A 63 23.57 7.74 -2.07
N ALA A 64 23.81 8.24 -3.28
CA ALA A 64 22.85 9.02 -4.04
C ALA A 64 21.76 8.16 -4.73
N LEU A 65 21.98 6.84 -4.85
CA LEU A 65 21.08 5.93 -5.54
C LEU A 65 19.64 5.95 -4.98
N PRO A 66 19.38 5.87 -3.65
CA PRO A 66 18.02 5.90 -3.11
C PRO A 66 17.24 7.15 -3.49
N SER A 67 17.88 8.31 -3.48
CA SER A 67 17.23 9.57 -3.85
C SER A 67 16.87 9.63 -5.34
N MET A 68 17.72 9.08 -6.22
CA MET A 68 17.42 8.96 -7.64
C MET A 68 16.23 8.02 -7.90
N MET A 69 16.15 6.90 -7.17
CA MET A 69 15.01 5.99 -7.23
C MET A 69 13.71 6.66 -6.80
N LEU A 70 13.75 7.50 -5.75
CA LEU A 70 12.58 8.27 -5.30
C LEU A 70 12.11 9.27 -6.35
N VAL A 71 13.03 9.94 -7.05
CA VAL A 71 12.65 10.82 -8.18
C VAL A 71 11.99 10.03 -9.30
N CYS A 72 12.54 8.86 -9.65
CA CYS A 72 11.91 7.99 -10.64
C CYS A 72 10.50 7.59 -10.22
N ASN A 73 10.30 7.25 -8.94
CA ASN A 73 8.98 6.95 -8.39
C ASN A 73 8.03 8.18 -8.48
N CYS A 74 8.50 9.40 -8.19
CA CYS A 74 7.70 10.61 -8.37
C CYS A 74 7.30 10.85 -9.84
N ILE A 75 8.23 10.63 -10.78
CA ILE A 75 7.93 10.77 -12.22
C ILE A 75 6.94 9.69 -12.67
N ALA A 76 7.02 8.49 -12.13
CA ALA A 76 6.08 7.41 -12.43
C ALA A 76 4.63 7.73 -12.06
N ASN A 77 4.35 8.73 -11.20
CA ASN A 77 3.01 9.25 -10.94
C ASN A 77 2.33 9.87 -12.18
N LEU A 78 3.05 10.04 -13.29
CA LEU A 78 2.42 10.43 -14.56
C LEU A 78 1.42 9.39 -15.06
N LEU A 79 1.65 8.09 -14.85
CA LEU A 79 0.71 7.05 -15.28
C LEU A 79 -0.62 7.09 -14.53
N PRO A 80 -0.68 7.18 -13.20
CA PRO A 80 -1.91 7.49 -12.47
C PRO A 80 -2.66 8.71 -13.01
N VAL A 81 -1.96 9.81 -13.31
CA VAL A 81 -2.58 11.03 -13.89
C VAL A 81 -3.20 10.73 -15.25
N ILE A 82 -2.52 9.97 -16.12
CA ILE A 82 -3.05 9.54 -17.42
C ILE A 82 -4.31 8.67 -17.21
N VAL A 83 -4.31 7.74 -16.25
CA VAL A 83 -5.47 6.89 -15.95
C VAL A 83 -6.65 7.73 -15.46
N VAL A 84 -6.42 8.73 -14.59
CA VAL A 84 -7.46 9.68 -14.15
C VAL A 84 -8.05 10.44 -15.34
N PHE A 85 -7.18 10.95 -16.22
CA PHE A 85 -7.62 11.66 -17.43
C PHE A 85 -8.42 10.75 -18.37
N LEU A 86 -7.97 9.52 -18.62
CA LEU A 86 -8.67 8.55 -19.45
C LEU A 86 -10.03 8.18 -18.85
N ARG A 87 -10.11 8.04 -17.52
CA ARG A 87 -11.37 7.82 -16.82
C ARG A 87 -12.33 8.99 -17.02
N TRP A 88 -11.85 10.22 -16.88
CA TRP A 88 -12.66 11.42 -17.12
C TRP A 88 -13.13 11.50 -18.58
N TYR A 89 -12.25 11.21 -19.54
CA TYR A 89 -12.57 11.26 -20.97
C TYR A 89 -13.56 10.15 -21.39
N GLN A 90 -13.36 8.92 -20.93
CA GLN A 90 -14.21 7.76 -21.29
C GLN A 90 -15.52 7.71 -20.47
N GLY A 91 -15.58 8.38 -19.33
CA GLY A 91 -16.76 8.43 -18.48
C GLY A 91 -17.26 7.04 -18.07
N LYS A 92 -18.54 6.74 -18.37
CA LYS A 92 -19.17 5.44 -18.04
C LYS A 92 -18.58 4.23 -18.80
N LYS A 93 -17.81 4.44 -19.87
CA LYS A 93 -17.17 3.35 -20.65
C LYS A 93 -15.85 2.91 -20.08
N PHE A 94 -15.29 3.64 -19.11
CA PHE A 94 -14.02 3.29 -18.49
C PHE A 94 -14.11 1.95 -17.76
N SER A 95 -13.13 1.06 -18.02
CA SER A 95 -12.96 -0.19 -17.30
C SER A 95 -11.53 -0.26 -16.74
N GLU A 96 -11.39 -0.56 -15.45
CA GLU A 96 -10.11 -0.72 -14.78
C GLU A 96 -9.38 -2.02 -15.16
N ILE A 97 -10.12 -3.02 -15.67
CA ILE A 97 -9.60 -4.37 -15.92
C ILE A 97 -8.39 -4.41 -16.88
N PRO A 98 -8.42 -3.76 -18.08
CA PRO A 98 -7.26 -3.76 -18.97
C PRO A 98 -6.01 -3.15 -18.35
N TYR A 99 -6.22 -2.12 -17.52
CA TYR A 99 -5.11 -1.44 -16.83
C TYR A 99 -4.47 -2.35 -15.77
N ILE A 100 -5.26 -3.16 -15.05
CA ILE A 100 -4.74 -4.15 -14.09
C ILE A 100 -3.83 -5.15 -14.80
N TYR A 101 -4.26 -5.72 -15.93
CA TYR A 101 -3.42 -6.63 -16.72
C TYR A 101 -2.13 -5.95 -17.18
N LEU A 102 -2.24 -4.74 -17.70
CA LEU A 102 -1.10 -3.99 -18.22
C LEU A 102 -0.04 -3.75 -17.14
N ILE A 103 -0.45 -3.17 -16.00
CA ILE A 103 0.49 -2.80 -14.94
C ILE A 103 1.15 -4.02 -14.29
N ILE A 104 0.40 -5.11 -14.00
CA ILE A 104 0.99 -6.33 -13.43
C ILE A 104 1.98 -6.96 -14.43
N THR A 105 1.65 -6.97 -15.73
CA THR A 105 2.56 -7.51 -16.76
C THR A 105 3.83 -6.67 -16.86
N ILE A 106 3.73 -5.34 -16.82
CA ILE A 106 4.90 -4.44 -16.77
C ILE A 106 5.74 -4.75 -15.53
N GLY A 107 5.13 -4.90 -14.34
CA GLY A 107 5.82 -5.26 -13.10
C GLY A 107 6.58 -6.57 -13.21
N ILE A 108 5.95 -7.65 -13.75
CA ILE A 108 6.59 -8.96 -13.95
C ILE A 108 7.83 -8.82 -14.86
N VAL A 109 7.67 -8.19 -16.03
CA VAL A 109 8.76 -8.04 -17.00
C VAL A 109 9.89 -7.20 -16.41
N SER A 110 9.56 -6.09 -15.76
CA SER A 110 10.55 -5.18 -15.18
C SER A 110 11.31 -5.83 -14.02
N CYS A 111 10.64 -6.50 -13.11
CA CYS A 111 11.27 -7.18 -11.97
C CYS A 111 12.13 -8.37 -12.45
N PHE A 112 11.66 -9.13 -13.46
CA PHE A 112 12.45 -10.17 -14.09
C PHE A 112 13.72 -9.62 -14.74
N LEU A 113 13.62 -8.55 -15.52
CA LEU A 113 14.79 -7.89 -16.14
C LEU A 113 15.72 -7.31 -15.06
N LEU A 114 15.16 -6.76 -13.98
CA LEU A 114 15.94 -6.24 -12.86
C LEU A 114 16.80 -7.34 -12.23
N SER A 115 16.27 -8.56 -12.05
CA SER A 115 17.04 -9.71 -11.54
C SER A 115 18.30 -10.03 -12.37
N LEU A 116 18.29 -9.70 -13.66
CA LEU A 116 19.38 -9.98 -14.59
C LEU A 116 20.31 -8.78 -14.82
N LEU A 117 19.78 -7.55 -14.75
CA LEU A 117 20.46 -6.36 -15.26
C LEU A 117 20.83 -5.35 -14.16
N TRP A 118 20.43 -5.54 -12.90
CA TRP A 118 20.63 -4.57 -11.83
C TRP A 118 22.08 -4.11 -11.64
N HIS A 119 23.06 -4.99 -11.92
CA HIS A 119 24.49 -4.74 -11.75
C HIS A 119 25.18 -4.16 -13.00
N LYS A 120 24.44 -4.04 -14.12
CA LYS A 120 25.02 -3.54 -15.37
C LYS A 120 25.03 -2.03 -15.39
N THR A 121 26.21 -1.46 -15.65
CA THR A 121 26.45 -0.03 -15.80
C THR A 121 26.59 0.36 -17.27
N VAL A 122 26.33 1.61 -17.57
CA VAL A 122 26.53 2.22 -18.89
C VAL A 122 27.29 3.52 -18.71
N TYR A 123 28.28 3.74 -19.59
CA TYR A 123 29.02 5.01 -19.59
C TYR A 123 28.21 6.10 -20.29
N LEU A 124 27.72 7.08 -19.50
CA LEU A 124 26.84 8.14 -19.97
C LEU A 124 27.29 9.50 -19.38
N PHE A 125 27.38 10.54 -20.24
CA PHE A 125 27.81 11.89 -19.85
C PHE A 125 29.15 11.93 -19.08
N GLY A 126 30.11 11.12 -19.49
CA GLY A 126 31.47 11.12 -18.91
C GLY A 126 31.61 10.37 -17.58
N ARG A 127 30.56 9.64 -17.13
CA ARG A 127 30.55 8.82 -15.90
C ARG A 127 29.83 7.50 -16.11
N GLU A 128 30.22 6.49 -15.35
CA GLU A 128 29.42 5.27 -15.23
C GLU A 128 28.09 5.53 -14.50
N ARG A 129 27.03 4.90 -14.98
CA ARG A 129 25.66 5.05 -14.45
C ARG A 129 24.91 3.72 -14.44
N SER A 130 24.14 3.48 -13.41
CA SER A 130 23.24 2.32 -13.28
C SER A 130 21.93 2.52 -14.07
N VAL A 131 22.02 2.81 -15.36
CA VAL A 131 20.87 3.17 -16.19
C VAL A 131 19.80 2.07 -16.20
N TRP A 132 20.22 0.80 -16.24
CA TRP A 132 19.28 -0.33 -16.21
C TRP A 132 18.54 -0.42 -14.88
N LEU A 133 19.23 -0.29 -13.75
CA LEU A 133 18.63 -0.31 -12.43
C LEU A 133 17.61 0.84 -12.29
N ILE A 134 18.02 2.07 -12.58
CA ILE A 134 17.17 3.27 -12.44
C ILE A 134 15.97 3.21 -13.40
N GLY A 135 16.20 2.80 -14.66
CA GLY A 135 15.12 2.68 -15.65
C GLY A 135 14.12 1.59 -15.31
N LEU A 136 14.57 0.45 -14.77
CA LEU A 136 13.67 -0.63 -14.35
C LEU A 136 12.94 -0.26 -13.06
N VAL A 137 13.58 0.44 -12.12
CA VAL A 137 12.88 1.02 -10.95
C VAL A 137 11.78 1.98 -11.37
N PHE A 138 12.03 2.82 -12.37
CA PHE A 138 10.97 3.68 -12.92
C PHE A 138 9.78 2.85 -13.45
N THR A 139 10.05 1.75 -14.20
CA THR A 139 8.96 0.94 -14.78
C THR A 139 8.18 0.14 -13.73
N ILE A 140 8.80 -0.38 -12.65
CA ILE A 140 8.07 -0.99 -11.54
C ILE A 140 7.26 0.06 -10.78
N SER A 141 7.78 1.26 -10.60
CA SER A 141 7.03 2.36 -9.96
C SER A 141 5.76 2.76 -10.73
N LEU A 142 5.69 2.50 -12.04
CA LEU A 142 4.45 2.67 -12.81
C LEU A 142 3.35 1.71 -12.33
N LEU A 143 3.70 0.45 -12.03
CA LEU A 143 2.78 -0.51 -11.41
C LEU A 143 2.33 -0.02 -10.04
N ASP A 144 3.28 0.28 -9.16
CA ASP A 144 3.01 0.60 -7.76
C ASP A 144 2.08 1.81 -7.62
N ASN A 145 2.43 2.91 -8.28
CA ASN A 145 1.66 4.14 -8.18
C ASN A 145 0.27 4.01 -8.81
N THR A 146 0.15 3.24 -9.90
CA THR A 146 -1.14 3.06 -10.59
C THR A 146 -2.03 2.05 -9.87
N SER A 147 -1.45 1.06 -9.20
CA SER A 147 -2.19 0.04 -8.45
C SER A 147 -3.12 0.65 -7.41
N SER A 148 -2.67 1.69 -6.71
CA SER A 148 -3.48 2.44 -5.71
C SER A 148 -4.77 3.02 -6.30
N LEU A 149 -4.83 3.29 -7.60
CA LEU A 149 -6.04 3.74 -8.27
C LEU A 149 -6.90 2.57 -8.73
N VAL A 150 -6.31 1.69 -9.58
CA VAL A 150 -7.08 0.70 -10.32
C VAL A 150 -7.48 -0.50 -9.47
N PHE A 151 -6.65 -0.89 -8.48
CA PHE A 151 -7.01 -1.98 -7.57
C PHE A 151 -8.13 -1.55 -6.62
N PHE A 152 -8.05 -0.36 -6.02
CA PHE A 152 -9.15 0.14 -5.19
C PHE A 152 -10.43 0.38 -5.99
N ASP A 153 -10.33 0.85 -7.25
CA ASP A 153 -11.50 0.97 -8.12
C ASP A 153 -12.10 -0.41 -8.45
N TYR A 154 -11.28 -1.44 -8.63
CA TYR A 154 -11.75 -2.82 -8.81
C TYR A 154 -12.47 -3.34 -7.56
N MET A 155 -12.03 -2.95 -6.33
CA MET A 155 -12.63 -3.36 -5.07
C MET A 155 -14.06 -2.84 -4.85
N LYS A 156 -14.52 -1.84 -5.60
CA LYS A 156 -15.92 -1.37 -5.55
C LYS A 156 -16.95 -2.47 -5.88
N ARG A 157 -16.53 -3.52 -6.60
CA ARG A 157 -17.37 -4.66 -7.01
C ARG A 157 -17.61 -5.65 -5.89
N PHE A 158 -16.87 -5.55 -4.78
CA PHE A 158 -16.87 -6.51 -3.69
C PHE A 158 -17.47 -5.91 -2.43
N ARG A 159 -18.07 -6.76 -1.58
CA ARG A 159 -18.54 -6.35 -0.24
C ARG A 159 -17.38 -5.83 0.61
N GLY A 160 -17.69 -4.97 1.60
CA GLY A 160 -16.71 -4.28 2.44
C GLY A 160 -15.64 -5.18 3.08
N LEU A 161 -16.01 -6.40 3.47
CA LEU A 161 -15.07 -7.37 4.05
C LEU A 161 -13.85 -7.63 3.12
N TYR A 162 -14.05 -7.66 1.82
CA TYR A 162 -12.98 -7.95 0.86
C TYR A 162 -12.02 -6.77 0.65
N LEU A 163 -12.40 -5.55 1.00
CA LEU A 163 -11.47 -4.43 1.06
C LEU A 163 -10.39 -4.65 2.12
N THR A 164 -10.75 -5.29 3.24
CA THR A 164 -9.75 -5.68 4.26
C THR A 164 -8.77 -6.71 3.72
N ALA A 165 -9.23 -7.64 2.85
CA ALA A 165 -8.32 -8.56 2.17
C ALA A 165 -7.33 -7.83 1.25
N ALA A 166 -7.79 -6.79 0.54
CA ALA A 166 -6.92 -5.97 -0.30
C ALA A 166 -5.85 -5.25 0.54
N PHE A 167 -6.23 -4.62 1.64
CA PHE A 167 -5.28 -4.00 2.57
C PHE A 167 -4.31 -5.02 3.19
N LEU A 168 -4.80 -6.22 3.52
CA LEU A 168 -3.93 -7.29 4.04
C LEU A 168 -2.86 -7.68 3.01
N GLY A 169 -3.25 -7.85 1.74
CA GLY A 169 -2.31 -8.09 0.64
C GLY A 169 -1.29 -6.98 0.52
N GLU A 170 -1.75 -5.72 0.52
CA GLU A 170 -0.88 -4.54 0.50
C GLU A 170 0.09 -4.53 1.71
N GLY A 171 -0.35 -4.90 2.91
CA GLY A 171 0.52 -4.97 4.09
C GLY A 171 1.63 -6.02 3.96
N PHE A 172 1.36 -7.14 3.32
CA PHE A 172 2.38 -8.16 3.07
C PHE A 172 3.44 -7.73 2.06
N THR A 173 3.22 -6.69 1.26
CA THR A 173 4.19 -6.19 0.28
C THR A 173 5.49 -5.72 0.92
N GLY A 174 5.46 -5.19 2.14
CA GLY A 174 6.66 -4.84 2.91
C GLY A 174 7.18 -6.02 3.73
N THR A 175 6.28 -6.82 4.32
CA THR A 175 6.65 -7.91 5.23
C THR A 175 7.41 -9.02 4.51
N ILE A 176 6.96 -9.44 3.31
CA ILE A 176 7.60 -10.52 2.56
C ILE A 176 9.04 -10.15 2.15
N PRO A 177 9.33 -9.00 1.52
CA PRO A 177 10.68 -8.56 1.25
C PRO A 177 11.57 -8.53 2.49
N THR A 178 11.05 -8.03 3.61
CA THR A 178 11.79 -7.96 4.87
C THR A 178 12.11 -9.35 5.44
N VAL A 179 11.18 -10.30 5.37
CA VAL A 179 11.43 -11.70 5.76
C VAL A 179 12.48 -12.34 4.85
N LEU A 180 12.43 -12.09 3.54
CA LEU A 180 13.45 -12.57 2.60
C LEU A 180 14.83 -11.99 2.94
N LEU A 181 14.91 -10.69 3.30
CA LEU A 181 16.14 -10.04 3.76
C LEU A 181 16.71 -10.72 5.02
N LEU A 182 15.85 -11.07 5.99
CA LEU A 182 16.23 -11.86 7.16
C LEU A 182 16.82 -13.22 6.81
N LEU A 183 16.16 -13.94 5.90
CA LEU A 183 16.62 -15.25 5.43
C LEU A 183 17.95 -15.13 4.67
N GLN A 184 18.16 -14.01 3.97
CA GLN A 184 19.42 -13.70 3.28
C GLN A 184 20.57 -13.44 4.28
N GLY A 185 20.23 -13.05 5.52
CA GLY A 185 21.21 -12.86 6.58
C GLY A 185 21.90 -11.50 6.55
N ILE A 186 21.29 -10.51 5.91
CA ILE A 186 21.73 -9.12 5.88
C ILE A 186 21.17 -8.40 7.13
N GLY A 187 21.94 -7.48 7.71
CA GLY A 187 21.50 -6.67 8.87
C GLY A 187 22.54 -6.56 9.98
N GLY A 188 23.79 -6.98 9.70
CA GLY A 188 24.92 -6.76 10.58
C GLY A 188 25.43 -5.32 10.55
N GLU A 189 26.16 -4.90 11.61
CA GLU A 189 26.96 -3.66 11.57
C GLU A 189 28.07 -3.79 10.53
N ALA A 190 28.42 -2.68 9.86
CA ALA A 190 29.55 -2.63 8.97
C ALA A 190 30.83 -2.90 9.77
N ILE A 191 31.65 -3.84 9.31
CA ILE A 191 32.97 -4.10 9.84
C ILE A 191 33.95 -3.15 9.15
N CYS A 192 34.58 -2.26 9.94
CA CYS A 192 35.53 -1.30 9.40
C CYS A 192 36.89 -1.94 9.25
N VAL A 193 37.28 -2.26 8.02
CA VAL A 193 38.58 -2.89 7.72
C VAL A 193 39.53 -1.84 7.16
N ARG A 194 40.78 -1.82 7.71
CA ARG A 194 41.86 -0.96 7.21
C ARG A 194 42.46 -1.61 5.97
N THR A 195 42.38 -0.98 4.86
CA THR A 195 43.06 -1.44 3.64
C THR A 195 44.53 -1.05 3.69
N SER A 196 45.44 -1.94 3.31
CA SER A 196 46.88 -1.81 3.49
C SER A 196 47.51 -0.60 2.77
N ASN A 197 46.81 0.06 1.87
CA ASN A 197 47.31 1.20 1.11
C ASN A 197 46.57 2.53 1.37
N ASP A 198 45.50 2.55 2.19
CA ASP A 198 44.71 3.74 2.46
C ASP A 198 44.55 4.00 3.95
N THR A 199 44.66 5.26 4.35
CA THR A 199 44.36 5.72 5.71
C THR A 199 42.88 5.69 6.07
N LEU A 200 42.00 5.46 5.05
CA LEU A 200 40.56 5.39 5.23
C LEU A 200 40.08 3.97 5.58
N LEU A 201 39.21 3.90 6.57
CA LEU A 201 38.51 2.68 6.95
C LEU A 201 37.42 2.39 5.89
N LYS A 202 37.43 1.17 5.33
CA LYS A 202 36.41 0.76 4.34
C LYS A 202 35.37 -0.13 5.03
N PRO A 203 34.08 0.18 4.89
CA PRO A 203 33.04 -0.67 5.46
C PRO A 203 32.94 -1.97 4.66
N THR A 204 32.97 -3.10 5.34
CA THR A 204 32.70 -4.43 4.79
C THR A 204 31.47 -5.01 5.46
N PHE A 205 30.62 -5.67 4.70
CA PHE A 205 29.38 -6.27 5.17
C PHE A 205 29.48 -7.79 5.13
N THR A 206 28.68 -8.45 5.96
CA THR A 206 28.59 -9.92 5.96
C THR A 206 28.09 -10.41 4.59
N GLU A 207 28.72 -11.47 4.05
CA GLU A 207 28.28 -12.06 2.79
C GLU A 207 26.85 -12.62 2.88
N PRO A 208 25.98 -12.33 1.91
CA PRO A 208 24.60 -12.81 1.92
C PRO A 208 24.54 -14.31 1.60
N ARG A 209 23.58 -15.04 2.18
CA ARG A 209 23.35 -16.46 1.92
C ARG A 209 22.90 -16.75 0.50
N PHE A 210 22.21 -15.82 -0.13
CA PHE A 210 21.81 -15.87 -1.54
C PHE A 210 21.88 -14.49 -2.18
N SER A 211 22.09 -14.45 -3.48
CA SER A 211 22.34 -13.21 -4.21
C SER A 211 21.10 -12.36 -4.42
N VAL A 212 21.28 -11.06 -4.69
CA VAL A 212 20.24 -10.11 -5.12
C VAL A 212 19.43 -10.67 -6.30
N ARG A 213 20.07 -11.38 -7.21
CA ARG A 213 19.41 -12.03 -8.37
C ARG A 213 18.33 -13.03 -7.90
N VAL A 214 18.68 -13.94 -6.99
CA VAL A 214 17.75 -14.94 -6.46
C VAL A 214 16.60 -14.27 -5.72
N TYR A 215 16.92 -13.26 -4.92
CA TYR A 215 15.92 -12.45 -4.22
C TYR A 215 14.90 -11.86 -5.20
N MET A 216 15.36 -11.16 -6.25
CA MET A 216 14.48 -10.54 -7.25
C MET A 216 13.68 -11.57 -8.06
N PHE A 217 14.19 -12.79 -8.29
CA PHE A 217 13.42 -13.87 -8.90
C PHE A 217 12.28 -14.34 -8.01
N VAL A 218 12.48 -14.42 -6.70
CA VAL A 218 11.40 -14.75 -5.75
C VAL A 218 10.30 -13.69 -5.79
N ILE A 219 10.67 -12.41 -5.75
CA ILE A 219 9.71 -11.29 -5.88
C ILE A 219 8.94 -11.39 -7.21
N THR A 220 9.64 -11.64 -8.33
CA THR A 220 8.99 -11.84 -9.65
C THR A 220 7.96 -12.97 -9.59
N GLY A 221 8.30 -14.10 -8.95
CA GLY A 221 7.40 -15.24 -8.78
C GLY A 221 6.13 -14.87 -8.01
N ILE A 222 6.23 -14.00 -7.00
CA ILE A 222 5.08 -13.52 -6.23
C ILE A 222 4.18 -12.62 -7.10
N ILE A 223 4.75 -11.74 -7.93
CA ILE A 223 3.97 -10.90 -8.85
C ILE A 223 3.25 -11.78 -9.90
N VAL A 224 3.89 -12.86 -10.39
CA VAL A 224 3.24 -13.85 -11.26
C VAL A 224 2.07 -14.52 -10.54
N ALA A 225 2.24 -14.92 -9.26
CA ALA A 225 1.14 -15.48 -8.47
C ALA A 225 -0.02 -14.48 -8.30
N SER A 226 0.28 -13.18 -8.18
CA SER A 226 -0.75 -12.11 -8.11
C SER A 226 -1.53 -12.01 -9.43
N LEU A 227 -0.86 -12.13 -10.58
CA LEU A 227 -1.54 -12.19 -11.89
C LEU A 227 -2.45 -13.42 -11.98
N LEU A 228 -1.96 -14.58 -11.56
CA LEU A 228 -2.76 -15.81 -11.54
C LEU A 228 -3.99 -15.68 -10.63
N ALA A 229 -3.83 -15.06 -9.46
CA ALA A 229 -4.95 -14.79 -8.56
C ALA A 229 -5.99 -13.87 -9.22
N PHE A 230 -5.56 -12.83 -9.93
CA PHE A 230 -6.47 -11.96 -10.68
C PHE A 230 -7.18 -12.70 -11.83
N LEU A 231 -6.47 -13.57 -12.56
CA LEU A 231 -7.05 -14.44 -13.58
C LEU A 231 -8.12 -15.36 -12.98
N LEU A 232 -7.83 -16.01 -11.85
CA LEU A 232 -8.80 -16.88 -11.15
C LEU A 232 -10.03 -16.10 -10.69
N LEU A 233 -9.87 -14.91 -10.11
CA LEU A 233 -10.99 -14.04 -9.74
C LEU A 233 -11.84 -13.65 -10.95
N ARG A 234 -11.23 -13.46 -12.12
CA ARG A 234 -11.92 -12.98 -13.32
C ARG A 234 -12.59 -14.10 -14.11
N TRP A 235 -11.94 -15.26 -14.22
CA TRP A 235 -12.36 -16.32 -15.15
C TRP A 235 -13.05 -17.51 -14.46
N THR A 236 -13.14 -17.51 -13.12
CA THR A 236 -13.86 -18.54 -12.38
C THR A 236 -15.13 -17.97 -11.72
N ASN A 237 -16.05 -18.85 -11.35
CA ASN A 237 -17.28 -18.46 -10.66
C ASN A 237 -17.07 -18.27 -9.14
N ILE A 238 -15.84 -18.08 -8.68
CA ILE A 238 -15.52 -18.00 -7.24
C ILE A 238 -16.22 -16.81 -6.57
N ILE A 239 -16.35 -15.68 -7.27
CA ILE A 239 -17.02 -14.47 -6.77
C ILE A 239 -18.51 -14.74 -6.50
N SER A 240 -19.20 -15.43 -7.40
CA SER A 240 -20.61 -15.79 -7.24
C SER A 240 -20.79 -16.88 -6.19
N LEU A 241 -19.91 -17.90 -6.14
CA LEU A 241 -19.93 -18.96 -5.14
C LEU A 241 -19.68 -18.45 -3.72
N ALA A 242 -18.85 -17.41 -3.58
CA ALA A 242 -18.54 -16.75 -2.33
C ALA A 242 -19.59 -15.72 -1.90
N ASP A 243 -20.57 -15.42 -2.75
CA ASP A 243 -21.49 -14.28 -2.58
C ASP A 243 -20.71 -12.97 -2.27
N ALA A 244 -19.59 -12.80 -2.97
CA ALA A 244 -18.63 -11.73 -2.69
C ALA A 244 -18.96 -10.43 -3.41
N ALA A 245 -19.81 -10.48 -4.45
CA ALA A 245 -20.19 -9.29 -5.23
C ALA A 245 -21.09 -8.36 -4.40
N GLU A 246 -20.91 -7.06 -4.60
CA GLU A 246 -21.85 -6.04 -4.11
C GLU A 246 -23.20 -6.24 -4.81
N PRO A 247 -24.34 -6.32 -4.10
CA PRO A 247 -25.66 -6.42 -4.75
C PRO A 247 -25.90 -5.23 -5.67
N ALA A 248 -26.39 -5.50 -6.88
CA ALA A 248 -26.59 -4.48 -7.92
C ALA A 248 -27.68 -3.45 -7.57
N ASN A 249 -28.50 -3.72 -6.56
CA ASN A 249 -29.76 -3.03 -6.29
C ASN A 249 -29.71 -1.92 -5.22
N CYS A 250 -28.54 -1.48 -4.77
CA CYS A 250 -28.49 -0.42 -3.74
C CYS A 250 -28.35 1.02 -4.27
N SER A 251 -28.36 1.28 -5.57
CA SER A 251 -27.95 2.61 -6.05
C SER A 251 -28.75 3.25 -7.20
N GLU A 252 -29.75 2.59 -7.78
CA GLU A 252 -30.61 3.23 -8.81
C GLU A 252 -32.11 3.22 -8.44
N GLU A 253 -32.58 2.24 -7.66
CA GLU A 253 -33.98 2.23 -7.20
C GLU A 253 -34.23 3.15 -6.00
N THR A 254 -33.21 3.44 -5.20
CA THR A 254 -33.39 4.22 -3.95
C THR A 254 -33.65 5.71 -4.21
N GLU A 255 -33.16 6.31 -5.30
CA GLU A 255 -33.46 7.72 -5.60
C GLU A 255 -34.87 7.90 -6.20
N LEU A 256 -35.35 6.92 -6.98
CA LEU A 256 -36.70 7.00 -7.56
C LEU A 256 -37.77 6.59 -6.54
N ASP A 257 -37.50 5.57 -5.71
CA ASP A 257 -38.42 5.10 -4.67
C ASP A 257 -38.49 6.04 -3.46
N ILE A 258 -37.43 6.82 -3.15
CA ILE A 258 -37.48 7.85 -2.11
C ILE A 258 -38.36 9.02 -2.55
N VAL A 259 -38.30 9.43 -3.83
CA VAL A 259 -39.13 10.53 -4.36
C VAL A 259 -40.59 10.09 -4.47
N LEU A 260 -40.85 8.85 -4.92
CA LEU A 260 -42.22 8.33 -5.04
C LEU A 260 -42.86 8.00 -3.67
N ASN A 261 -42.08 7.56 -2.67
CA ASN A 261 -42.58 7.25 -1.34
C ASN A 261 -42.80 8.49 -0.44
N GLU A 262 -42.22 9.65 -0.73
CA GLU A 262 -42.54 10.88 0.02
C GLU A 262 -43.90 11.47 -0.39
N GLU A 263 -44.34 11.30 -1.65
CA GLU A 263 -45.69 11.68 -2.07
C GLU A 263 -46.77 10.70 -1.57
N GLU A 264 -46.45 9.40 -1.50
CA GLU A 264 -47.39 8.37 -1.04
C GLU A 264 -47.50 8.32 0.50
N LYS A 265 -46.46 8.64 1.26
CA LYS A 265 -46.48 8.74 2.74
C LYS A 265 -47.29 9.94 3.25
N SER A 266 -47.41 10.99 2.46
CA SER A 266 -48.29 12.12 2.78
C SER A 266 -49.77 11.75 2.68
N ALA A 267 -50.12 10.70 1.97
CA ALA A 267 -51.51 10.23 1.77
C ALA A 267 -51.95 9.13 2.79
N ILE A 268 -51.03 8.42 3.44
CA ILE A 268 -51.33 7.22 4.26
C ILE A 268 -51.28 7.50 5.81
N ILE A 269 -50.92 8.71 6.26
CA ILE A 269 -50.86 9.05 7.71
C ILE A 269 -52.26 9.21 8.37
N SER A 270 -53.33 8.81 7.71
CA SER A 270 -54.68 8.92 8.29
C SER A 270 -55.37 7.61 8.66
N THR A 271 -54.75 6.43 8.58
CA THR A 271 -55.44 5.19 9.05
C THR A 271 -54.49 4.15 9.65
N ASN A 272 -54.61 3.99 10.95
CA ASN A 272 -54.46 2.76 11.77
C ASN A 272 -53.15 1.99 11.96
N GLY A 273 -52.68 1.99 13.21
CA GLY A 273 -52.49 0.75 14.02
C GLY A 273 -51.26 -0.11 13.78
N SER A 274 -50.26 0.03 14.63
CA SER A 274 -49.28 -1.00 15.11
C SER A 274 -48.95 -2.20 14.21
N VAL A 275 -47.82 -2.09 13.52
CA VAL A 275 -46.98 -3.24 13.13
C VAL A 275 -45.54 -2.87 13.45
N GLN A 276 -44.89 -3.64 14.34
CA GLN A 276 -43.48 -3.56 14.63
C GLN A 276 -42.72 -4.00 13.37
N SER A 277 -42.14 -3.04 12.67
CA SER A 277 -41.18 -3.30 11.58
C SER A 277 -39.82 -3.65 12.22
N PRO A 278 -39.05 -4.60 11.65
CA PRO A 278 -37.67 -4.86 12.10
C PRO A 278 -36.84 -3.58 11.89
N ILE A 279 -36.14 -3.19 12.95
CA ILE A 279 -35.25 -2.02 12.97
C ILE A 279 -34.19 -2.23 11.87
N ALA A 280 -34.43 -1.67 10.69
CA ALA A 280 -33.39 -1.46 9.72
C ALA A 280 -32.38 -0.50 10.38
N ILE A 281 -31.18 -0.98 10.64
CA ILE A 281 -30.05 -0.15 11.07
C ILE A 281 -29.80 0.81 9.89
N VAL A 282 -30.36 2.00 9.96
CA VAL A 282 -30.10 3.09 9.01
C VAL A 282 -28.61 3.41 9.15
N SER A 283 -27.82 2.88 8.25
CA SER A 283 -26.41 3.24 8.11
C SER A 283 -26.37 4.76 7.85
N LYS A 284 -25.85 5.50 8.82
CA LYS A 284 -25.78 6.97 8.75
C LYS A 284 -24.87 7.36 7.57
N GLN A 285 -25.49 7.76 6.48
CA GLN A 285 -24.80 8.16 5.25
C GLN A 285 -23.83 9.30 5.53
N THR A 286 -22.59 9.18 5.06
CA THR A 286 -21.55 10.19 5.26
C THR A 286 -21.85 11.43 4.41
N THR A 287 -21.86 12.61 5.01
CA THR A 287 -22.06 13.88 4.29
C THR A 287 -20.84 14.19 3.42
N GLU A 288 -21.03 14.95 2.31
CA GLU A 288 -19.94 15.37 1.42
C GLU A 288 -18.79 16.08 2.16
N LYS A 289 -19.13 16.93 3.14
CA LYS A 289 -18.14 17.62 3.96
C LYS A 289 -17.27 16.64 4.75
N THR A 290 -17.88 15.61 5.32
CA THR A 290 -17.16 14.57 6.08
C THR A 290 -16.30 13.72 5.15
N PHE A 291 -16.80 13.40 3.94
CA PHE A 291 -16.04 12.68 2.94
C PHE A 291 -14.78 13.45 2.52
N LEU A 292 -14.93 14.71 2.14
CA LEU A 292 -13.81 15.57 1.76
C LEU A 292 -12.80 15.71 2.91
N PHE A 293 -13.28 15.89 4.14
CA PHE A 293 -12.45 15.96 5.34
C PHE A 293 -11.63 14.67 5.56
N LEU A 294 -12.24 13.49 5.38
CA LEU A 294 -11.54 12.21 5.49
C LEU A 294 -10.48 12.04 4.39
N LEU A 295 -10.78 12.49 3.15
CA LEU A 295 -9.79 12.50 2.07
C LEU A 295 -8.62 13.45 2.39
N CYS A 296 -8.88 14.63 2.96
CA CYS A 296 -7.82 15.56 3.39
C CYS A 296 -6.92 14.93 4.47
N ILE A 297 -7.49 14.24 5.46
CA ILE A 297 -6.70 13.50 6.45
C ILE A 297 -5.85 12.44 5.76
N ASN A 298 -6.41 11.71 4.79
CA ASN A 298 -5.66 10.68 4.06
C ASN A 298 -4.52 11.26 3.21
N VAL A 299 -4.72 12.45 2.59
CA VAL A 299 -3.65 13.17 1.88
C VAL A 299 -2.50 13.51 2.84
N VAL A 300 -2.80 14.10 4.01
CA VAL A 300 -1.77 14.46 5.01
C VAL A 300 -1.08 13.22 5.56
N ASN A 301 -1.83 12.16 5.83
CA ASN A 301 -1.28 10.88 6.27
C ASN A 301 -0.31 10.29 5.22
N SER A 302 -0.70 10.29 3.96
CA SER A 302 0.11 9.78 2.85
C SER A 302 1.33 10.67 2.56
N LEU A 303 1.21 11.98 2.74
CA LEU A 303 2.31 12.94 2.64
C LEU A 303 3.43 12.61 3.64
N VAL A 304 3.06 12.26 4.87
CA VAL A 304 4.02 11.90 5.91
C VAL A 304 4.59 10.50 5.67
N VAL A 305 3.71 9.49 5.53
CA VAL A 305 4.09 8.06 5.54
C VAL A 305 4.76 7.61 4.24
N TYR A 306 4.30 8.10 3.10
CA TYR A 306 4.80 7.68 1.78
C TYR A 306 5.66 8.73 1.08
N GLY A 307 5.71 9.96 1.60
CA GLY A 307 6.51 11.04 1.02
C GLY A 307 7.71 11.42 1.87
N ILE A 308 7.47 12.03 3.03
CA ILE A 308 8.55 12.64 3.85
C ILE A 308 9.41 11.57 4.52
N LEU A 309 8.81 10.67 5.31
CA LEU A 309 9.56 9.75 6.16
C LEU A 309 10.42 8.74 5.39
N PRO A 310 9.95 8.10 4.30
CA PRO A 310 10.81 7.22 3.52
C PRO A 310 12.02 7.94 2.92
N SER A 311 11.86 9.23 2.57
CA SER A 311 12.95 10.06 2.07
C SER A 311 13.99 10.39 3.15
N LEU A 312 13.57 10.48 4.41
CA LEU A 312 14.41 10.87 5.54
C LEU A 312 14.87 9.70 6.41
N ILE A 313 14.44 8.46 6.13
CA ILE A 313 14.64 7.30 7.01
C ILE A 313 16.12 7.06 7.39
N THR A 314 17.03 7.25 6.43
CA THR A 314 18.48 7.12 6.64
C THR A 314 19.02 8.21 7.55
N TYR A 315 18.50 9.43 7.45
CA TYR A 315 18.91 10.56 8.30
C TYR A 315 18.31 10.46 9.71
N ILE A 316 17.18 9.79 9.86
CA ILE A 316 16.51 9.58 11.15
C ILE A 316 17.19 8.45 11.93
N ILE A 317 17.43 7.30 11.30
CA ILE A 317 17.72 6.05 12.02
C ILE A 317 19.20 5.67 11.94
N LEU A 318 19.88 5.91 10.82
CA LEU A 318 21.27 5.53 10.62
C LEU A 318 22.23 6.11 11.67
N PRO A 319 22.03 7.32 12.24
CA PRO A 319 22.85 7.83 13.35
C PRO A 319 22.86 6.96 14.61
N TYR A 320 21.86 6.08 14.77
CA TYR A 320 21.77 5.13 15.88
C TYR A 320 22.28 3.73 15.54
N GLY A 321 22.85 3.54 14.33
CA GLY A 321 23.46 2.32 13.84
C GLY A 321 22.65 1.60 12.78
N GLN A 322 23.33 0.76 12.00
CA GLN A 322 22.69 -0.01 10.93
C GLN A 322 21.71 -1.05 11.46
N LYS A 323 21.99 -1.63 12.63
CA LYS A 323 21.04 -2.53 13.30
C LYS A 323 19.73 -1.82 13.66
N ALA A 324 19.80 -0.54 14.07
CA ALA A 324 18.61 0.25 14.35
C ALA A 324 17.73 0.41 13.09
N LEU A 325 18.34 0.74 11.95
CA LEU A 325 17.64 0.85 10.66
C LEU A 325 16.98 -0.48 10.27
N TYR A 326 17.70 -1.58 10.42
CA TYR A 326 17.21 -2.92 10.13
C TYR A 326 16.02 -3.31 11.01
N TYR A 327 16.14 -3.14 12.34
CA TYR A 327 15.05 -3.45 13.26
C TYR A 327 13.84 -2.55 13.07
N SER A 328 14.03 -1.26 12.77
CA SER A 328 12.90 -0.36 12.47
C SER A 328 12.14 -0.80 11.22
N THR A 329 12.83 -1.06 10.13
CA THR A 329 12.21 -1.56 8.89
C THR A 329 11.44 -2.86 9.13
N PHE A 330 12.04 -3.80 9.86
CA PHE A 330 11.44 -5.09 10.19
C PHE A 330 10.18 -4.93 11.07
N LEU A 331 10.28 -4.18 12.16
CA LEU A 331 9.18 -3.97 13.09
C LEU A 331 8.02 -3.20 12.45
N ASN A 332 8.31 -2.20 11.63
CA ASN A 332 7.28 -1.43 10.93
C ASN A 332 6.47 -2.28 9.96
N THR A 333 7.12 -3.09 9.15
CA THR A 333 6.41 -3.93 8.16
C THR A 333 5.56 -5.01 8.82
N ILE A 334 6.06 -5.68 9.85
CA ILE A 334 5.29 -6.66 10.64
C ILE A 334 4.19 -5.97 11.42
N GLY A 335 4.51 -4.86 12.09
CA GLY A 335 3.54 -4.08 12.86
C GLY A 335 2.38 -3.61 12.01
N TYR A 336 2.65 -3.07 10.82
CA TYR A 336 1.61 -2.67 9.88
C TYR A 336 0.70 -3.85 9.50
N THR A 337 1.28 -5.02 9.19
CA THR A 337 0.50 -6.23 8.89
C THR A 337 -0.34 -6.68 10.09
N MET A 338 0.16 -6.59 11.32
CA MET A 338 -0.62 -6.89 12.53
C MET A 338 -1.81 -5.93 12.70
N VAL A 339 -1.63 -4.64 12.42
CA VAL A 339 -2.72 -3.65 12.43
C VAL A 339 -3.79 -4.01 11.41
N LEU A 340 -3.40 -4.48 10.24
CA LEU A 340 -4.34 -4.93 9.21
C LEU A 340 -5.17 -6.12 9.69
N VAL A 341 -4.54 -7.12 10.31
CA VAL A 341 -5.25 -8.27 10.90
C VAL A 341 -6.19 -7.82 12.03
N PHE A 342 -5.75 -6.88 12.88
CA PHE A 342 -6.59 -6.30 13.92
C PHE A 342 -7.81 -5.56 13.35
N SER A 343 -7.65 -4.86 12.23
CA SER A 343 -8.71 -4.12 11.57
C SER A 343 -9.86 -5.00 11.04
N ILE A 344 -9.62 -6.30 10.83
CA ILE A 344 -10.67 -7.26 10.46
C ILE A 344 -11.75 -7.31 11.53
N ARG A 345 -11.37 -7.23 12.81
CA ARG A 345 -12.32 -7.21 13.94
C ARG A 345 -12.86 -5.83 14.29
N HIS A 346 -12.05 -4.80 14.05
CA HIS A 346 -12.34 -3.41 14.39
C HIS A 346 -12.18 -2.52 13.17
N PRO A 347 -13.07 -2.61 12.17
CA PRO A 347 -12.90 -1.93 10.88
C PRO A 347 -13.10 -0.41 10.97
N HIS A 348 -13.76 0.09 12.00
CA HIS A 348 -14.13 1.50 12.11
C HIS A 348 -13.71 2.12 13.45
N LEU A 349 -13.07 3.28 13.36
CA LEU A 349 -12.91 4.22 14.47
C LEU A 349 -14.00 5.30 14.42
N SER A 350 -14.32 5.92 15.56
CA SER A 350 -15.10 7.15 15.55
C SER A 350 -14.35 8.27 14.82
N ILE A 351 -15.05 9.25 14.25
CA ILE A 351 -14.39 10.38 13.56
C ILE A 351 -13.46 11.13 14.55
N ILE A 352 -13.91 11.33 15.78
CA ILE A 352 -13.10 11.99 16.82
C ILE A 352 -11.83 11.18 17.12
N SER A 353 -11.96 9.84 17.29
CA SER A 353 -10.79 8.98 17.52
C SER A 353 -9.82 9.00 16.33
N THR A 354 -10.35 9.07 15.09
CA THR A 354 -9.52 9.18 13.88
C THR A 354 -8.71 10.50 13.89
N ILE A 355 -9.35 11.61 14.25
CA ILE A 355 -8.68 12.92 14.34
C ILE A 355 -7.60 12.90 15.44
N VAL A 356 -7.94 12.44 16.64
CA VAL A 356 -7.00 12.39 17.78
C VAL A 356 -5.80 11.50 17.45
N ALA A 357 -6.03 10.31 16.87
CA ALA A 357 -4.98 9.40 16.44
C ALA A 357 -4.08 10.04 15.37
N SER A 358 -4.67 10.75 14.39
CA SER A 358 -3.91 11.46 13.35
C SER A 358 -3.04 12.58 13.96
N ILE A 359 -3.58 13.41 14.84
CA ILE A 359 -2.82 14.48 15.49
C ILE A 359 -1.65 13.90 16.29
N PHE A 360 -1.89 12.83 17.05
CA PHE A 360 -0.85 12.18 17.84
C PHE A 360 0.26 11.62 16.94
N SER A 361 -0.08 10.95 15.84
CA SER A 361 0.92 10.44 14.89
C SER A 361 1.72 11.54 14.21
N TYR A 362 1.09 12.70 13.92
CA TYR A 362 1.81 13.84 13.33
C TYR A 362 2.78 14.50 14.31
N ILE A 363 2.48 14.51 15.61
CA ILE A 363 3.42 14.97 16.65
C ILE A 363 4.68 14.08 16.65
N ILE A 364 4.49 12.75 16.57
CA ILE A 364 5.64 11.83 16.48
C ILE A 364 6.41 12.05 15.17
N ALA A 365 5.71 12.24 14.05
CA ALA A 365 6.36 12.51 12.76
C ALA A 365 7.21 13.78 12.80
N ILE A 366 6.71 14.86 13.41
CA ILE A 366 7.47 16.10 13.60
C ILE A 366 8.72 15.83 14.45
N PHE A 367 8.61 15.06 15.53
CA PHE A 367 9.78 14.65 16.33
C PHE A 367 10.82 13.92 15.47
N LEU A 368 10.41 12.94 14.65
CA LEU A 368 11.32 12.21 13.76
C LEU A 368 11.99 13.14 12.72
N ILE A 369 11.24 14.09 12.16
CA ILE A 369 11.77 15.08 11.22
C ILE A 369 12.82 15.98 11.92
N VAL A 370 12.56 16.41 13.15
CA VAL A 370 13.52 17.19 13.95
C VAL A 370 14.82 16.38 14.19
N ILE A 371 14.71 15.10 14.48
CA ILE A 371 15.87 14.20 14.56
C ILE A 371 16.66 14.16 13.25
N ALA A 372 15.98 14.07 12.11
CA ALA A 372 16.63 14.08 10.80
C ALA A 372 17.43 15.36 10.54
N THR A 373 16.93 16.53 10.96
CA THR A 373 17.64 17.81 10.79
C THR A 373 18.92 17.91 11.62
N GLN A 374 19.06 17.07 12.66
CA GLN A 374 20.25 17.01 13.50
C GLN A 374 21.27 15.99 13.02
N SER A 375 20.97 15.22 11.97
CA SER A 375 21.92 14.25 11.38
C SER A 375 23.20 14.99 10.91
N PRO A 376 24.44 14.45 11.17
CA PRO A 376 24.76 13.08 11.59
C PRO A 376 24.82 12.83 13.11
N CYS A 377 24.65 13.85 13.96
CA CYS A 377 24.76 13.76 15.42
C CYS A 377 23.48 14.20 16.15
N PRO A 378 22.34 13.48 15.98
CA PRO A 378 21.13 13.81 16.71
C PRO A 378 21.24 13.49 18.19
N TRP A 379 20.24 13.93 18.97
CA TRP A 379 20.14 13.61 20.39
C TRP A 379 20.24 12.10 20.62
N TRP A 380 21.02 11.70 21.62
CA TRP A 380 21.28 10.30 22.00
C TRP A 380 21.88 9.42 20.89
N ALA A 381 22.54 10.01 19.88
CA ALA A 381 23.31 9.25 18.89
C ALA A 381 24.30 8.32 19.61
N ASP A 382 24.58 7.17 19.01
CA ASP A 382 25.50 6.14 19.57
C ASP A 382 25.06 5.54 20.91
N THR A 383 23.85 5.86 21.42
CA THR A 383 23.34 5.27 22.66
C THR A 383 22.28 4.21 22.36
N ILE A 384 22.31 3.12 23.14
CA ILE A 384 21.30 2.05 23.02
C ILE A 384 19.89 2.62 23.28
N HIS A 385 19.75 3.50 24.27
CA HIS A 385 18.47 4.13 24.61
C HIS A 385 17.93 4.99 23.46
N GLY A 386 18.80 5.77 22.80
CA GLY A 386 18.41 6.56 21.61
C GLY A 386 17.87 5.69 20.48
N GLY A 387 18.57 4.59 20.17
CA GLY A 387 18.11 3.62 19.19
C GLY A 387 16.72 3.06 19.52
N PHE A 388 16.48 2.64 20.76
CA PHE A 388 15.15 2.16 21.18
C PHE A 388 14.07 3.22 21.07
N ILE A 389 14.32 4.46 21.49
CA ILE A 389 13.33 5.55 21.43
C ILE A 389 12.92 5.79 19.97
N ILE A 390 13.88 5.86 19.05
CA ILE A 390 13.61 6.14 17.64
C ILE A 390 12.86 4.99 16.97
N ILE A 391 13.32 3.75 17.15
CA ILE A 391 12.63 2.57 16.60
C ILE A 391 11.20 2.49 17.12
N PHE A 392 10.97 2.73 18.40
CA PHE A 392 9.64 2.63 19.00
C PHE A 392 8.74 3.78 18.57
N SER A 393 9.27 4.99 18.41
CA SER A 393 8.54 6.14 17.89
C SER A 393 8.10 5.91 16.45
N ASP A 394 8.99 5.42 15.60
CA ASP A 394 8.72 5.10 14.20
C ASP A 394 7.67 3.98 14.09
N LEU A 395 7.78 2.92 14.89
CA LEU A 395 6.80 1.84 14.96
C LEU A 395 5.41 2.34 15.38
N ILE A 396 5.31 3.09 16.49
CA ILE A 396 4.01 3.61 16.96
C ILE A 396 3.37 4.47 15.90
N MET A 397 4.13 5.36 15.27
CA MET A 397 3.63 6.20 14.21
C MET A 397 3.09 5.36 13.04
N ALA A 398 3.84 4.34 12.58
CA ALA A 398 3.42 3.46 11.49
C ALA A 398 2.13 2.68 11.82
N LEU A 399 2.00 2.18 13.06
CA LEU A 399 0.80 1.47 13.53
C LEU A 399 -0.44 2.37 13.51
N ILE A 400 -0.32 3.59 14.05
CA ILE A 400 -1.44 4.52 14.15
C ILE A 400 -1.86 5.00 12.76
N THR A 401 -0.91 5.45 11.93
CA THR A 401 -1.20 5.96 10.59
C THR A 401 -1.78 4.87 9.68
N GLY A 402 -1.28 3.65 9.80
CA GLY A 402 -1.82 2.48 9.11
C GLY A 402 -3.27 2.21 9.49
N TYR A 403 -3.59 2.21 10.80
CA TYR A 403 -4.95 1.98 11.27
C TYR A 403 -5.92 3.11 10.86
N VAL A 404 -5.46 4.37 10.94
CA VAL A 404 -6.23 5.53 10.45
C VAL A 404 -6.57 5.38 8.97
N ARG A 405 -5.59 5.03 8.13
CA ARG A 405 -5.77 4.83 6.68
C ARG A 405 -6.82 3.76 6.38
N ILE A 406 -6.73 2.59 7.04
CA ILE A 406 -7.67 1.49 6.87
C ILE A 406 -9.08 1.92 7.27
N THR A 407 -9.20 2.57 8.43
CA THR A 407 -10.50 3.07 8.94
C THR A 407 -11.15 4.06 7.98
N ILE A 408 -10.37 4.97 7.38
CA ILE A 408 -10.87 5.92 6.37
C ILE A 408 -11.35 5.16 5.15
N GLY A 409 -10.56 4.20 4.62
CA GLY A 409 -10.92 3.39 3.46
C GLY A 409 -12.21 2.59 3.67
N ASN A 410 -12.33 1.89 4.82
CA ASN A 410 -13.52 1.12 5.18
C ASN A 410 -14.75 2.03 5.32
N ARG A 411 -14.59 3.18 5.99
CA ARG A 411 -15.69 4.14 6.15
C ARG A 411 -16.18 4.71 4.82
N ILE A 412 -15.26 5.04 3.91
CA ILE A 412 -15.60 5.49 2.55
C ILE A 412 -16.34 4.39 1.80
N LYS A 413 -15.88 3.14 1.91
CA LYS A 413 -16.52 1.99 1.26
C LYS A 413 -17.94 1.76 1.76
N ASP A 414 -18.16 1.82 3.09
CA ASP A 414 -19.41 1.37 3.71
C ASP A 414 -20.44 2.47 3.87
N GLN A 415 -20.02 3.74 3.95
CA GLN A 415 -20.90 4.88 4.29
C GLN A 415 -21.03 5.92 3.18
N TRP A 416 -20.25 5.82 2.09
CA TRP A 416 -20.34 6.74 0.96
C TRP A 416 -21.13 6.12 -0.19
N SER A 417 -22.23 6.78 -0.57
CA SER A 417 -23.17 6.26 -1.59
C SER A 417 -22.60 6.24 -3.02
N ASN A 418 -21.60 7.09 -3.31
CA ASN A 418 -21.04 7.18 -4.63
C ASN A 418 -20.00 6.09 -4.89
N LYS A 419 -20.20 5.28 -5.93
CA LYS A 419 -19.30 4.19 -6.37
C LYS A 419 -17.83 4.62 -6.65
N ASN A 420 -17.55 5.92 -6.76
CA ASN A 420 -16.22 6.47 -7.02
C ASN A 420 -15.42 6.78 -5.73
N GLY A 421 -15.97 6.55 -4.55
CA GLY A 421 -15.31 6.91 -3.28
C GLY A 421 -13.92 6.31 -3.12
N LEU A 422 -13.75 5.02 -3.40
CA LEU A 422 -12.44 4.33 -3.32
C LEU A 422 -11.45 4.81 -4.39
N PHE A 423 -11.93 5.24 -5.54
CA PHE A 423 -11.08 5.86 -6.55
C PHE A 423 -10.49 7.19 -6.07
N TYR A 424 -11.31 8.06 -5.45
CA TYR A 424 -10.82 9.29 -4.84
C TYR A 424 -9.91 9.03 -3.64
N PHE A 425 -10.14 7.94 -2.90
CA PHE A 425 -9.22 7.48 -1.86
C PHE A 425 -7.84 7.14 -2.45
N GLY A 426 -7.77 6.39 -3.56
CA GLY A 426 -6.52 6.11 -4.26
C GLY A 426 -5.81 7.38 -4.75
N ILE A 427 -6.55 8.34 -5.35
CA ILE A 427 -6.00 9.65 -5.75
C ILE A 427 -5.40 10.38 -4.55
N SER A 428 -6.08 10.37 -3.40
CA SER A 428 -5.60 11.06 -2.19
C SER A 428 -4.28 10.50 -1.66
N VAL A 429 -4.05 9.19 -1.82
CA VAL A 429 -2.77 8.55 -1.49
C VAL A 429 -1.64 9.07 -2.39
N GLN A 430 -1.84 9.06 -3.69
CA GLN A 430 -0.81 9.49 -4.66
C GLN A 430 -0.52 11.00 -4.57
N LEU A 431 -1.57 11.81 -4.37
CA LEU A 431 -1.41 13.24 -4.17
C LEU A 431 -0.57 13.53 -2.91
N GLY A 432 -0.89 12.87 -1.80
CA GLY A 432 -0.14 13.02 -0.55
C GLY A 432 1.31 12.58 -0.70
N SER A 433 1.56 11.39 -1.24
CA SER A 433 2.91 10.88 -1.48
C SER A 433 3.75 11.85 -2.31
N THR A 434 3.22 12.35 -3.42
CA THR A 434 3.92 13.30 -4.31
C THR A 434 4.21 14.63 -3.61
N LEU A 435 3.23 15.19 -2.89
CA LEU A 435 3.39 16.44 -2.15
C LEU A 435 4.42 16.33 -1.01
N GLY A 436 4.63 15.13 -0.47
CA GLY A 436 5.68 14.89 0.52
C GLY A 436 7.04 14.63 -0.10
N ALA A 437 7.12 13.75 -1.11
CA ALA A 437 8.39 13.28 -1.67
C ALA A 437 9.13 14.38 -2.46
N VAL A 438 8.45 15.16 -3.29
CA VAL A 438 9.09 16.15 -4.16
C VAL A 438 9.79 17.27 -3.37
N PRO A 439 9.15 17.95 -2.40
CA PRO A 439 9.84 18.94 -1.59
C PRO A 439 10.99 18.34 -0.78
N THR A 440 10.80 17.17 -0.19
CA THR A 440 11.84 16.51 0.61
C THR A 440 13.05 16.14 -0.24
N PHE A 441 12.83 15.64 -1.47
CA PHE A 441 13.91 15.42 -2.43
C PHE A 441 14.71 16.69 -2.73
N LEU A 442 14.03 17.82 -2.97
CA LEU A 442 14.70 19.10 -3.21
C LEU A 442 15.54 19.53 -1.99
N MET A 443 15.00 19.35 -0.78
CA MET A 443 15.73 19.66 0.47
C MET A 443 16.99 18.78 0.63
N ILE A 444 16.94 17.52 0.25
CA ILE A 444 18.07 16.59 0.39
C ILE A 444 19.11 16.80 -0.71
N ASN A 445 18.68 16.85 -2.00
CA ASN A 445 19.59 16.71 -3.14
C ASN A 445 19.94 18.02 -3.85
N VAL A 446 19.16 19.07 -3.64
CA VAL A 446 19.40 20.40 -4.27
C VAL A 446 19.92 21.41 -3.25
N PHE A 447 19.35 21.37 -2.04
CA PHE A 447 19.72 22.31 -0.98
C PHE A 447 20.69 21.71 0.05
N ASP A 448 21.00 20.40 -0.05
CA ASP A 448 21.93 19.67 0.85
C ASP A 448 21.66 19.94 2.34
N LEU A 449 20.37 20.00 2.73
CA LEU A 449 19.97 20.34 4.10
C LEU A 449 20.19 19.19 5.10
N PHE A 450 20.42 17.99 4.61
CA PHE A 450 20.58 16.79 5.43
C PHE A 450 21.93 16.12 5.12
N VAL A 451 22.67 15.78 6.18
CA VAL A 451 23.94 15.10 6.08
C VAL A 451 23.79 13.65 6.53
N ALA A 452 24.08 12.70 5.65
CA ALA A 452 24.02 11.28 6.01
C ALA A 452 25.22 10.90 6.88
N ARG A 453 24.99 10.01 7.84
CA ARG A 453 26.06 9.39 8.60
C ARG A 453 26.63 8.19 7.85
N GLU A 454 27.83 8.34 7.32
CA GLU A 454 28.52 7.23 6.65
C GLU A 454 29.07 6.22 7.66
N PRO A 455 29.00 4.90 7.35
CA PRO A 455 29.64 3.89 8.17
C PRO A 455 31.16 4.13 8.27
N CYS A 456 31.73 3.81 9.43
CA CYS A 456 33.18 3.91 9.68
C CYS A 456 33.75 5.35 9.76
N HIS A 457 32.92 6.38 9.75
CA HIS A 457 33.33 7.75 10.05
C HIS A 457 32.89 8.16 11.46
N VAL A 458 33.80 8.83 12.19
CA VAL A 458 33.48 9.40 13.51
C VAL A 458 32.97 10.81 13.31
N TYR A 459 31.69 11.04 13.54
CA TYR A 459 31.07 12.35 13.42
C TYR A 459 30.83 13.04 14.74
N CYS A 460 30.51 12.28 15.79
CA CYS A 460 30.16 12.83 17.09
C CYS A 460 31.41 12.72 18.03
N ILE A 461 32.02 13.86 18.29
CA ILE A 461 33.03 13.96 19.35
C ILE A 461 32.25 14.20 20.65
N THR A 462 32.16 13.19 21.50
CA THR A 462 31.59 13.29 22.85
C THR A 462 32.49 14.11 23.76
#